data_647047b8045ad59d429becf7e70001d4
#
_entry.id   647047b8045ad59d429becf7e70001d4
#
_cell.length_a   1.000
_cell.length_b   1.000
_cell.length_c   1.000
_cell.angle_alpha   90.00
_cell.angle_beta   90.00
_cell.angle_gamma   90.00
#
_symmetry.space_group_name_H-M   'P 1'
#
loop_
_entity.id
_entity.type
_entity.pdbx_description
1 polymer ?
#
loop_
_entity_poly.entity_id
_entity_poly.type
_entity_poly.pdbx_seq_one_letter_code
_entity_poly.pdbx_strand_id
1 'polypeptide(L)'
;MAALSGTPLDTGLQLPHISDYSAYWEQTRTLYAPFECTTTMKSGNADVYLNEIPGGQYTNLQFQAYSLGLEKQFEQIKKAYAEANKLMGDIIKVTPSSKVVGDLAQFMVQNKLSAQDVEDKAEDLSFPSSVVEFMQGFIGEPHGGFPEPLRSKILKGLAPIRGRPGQHLPPMNFIQLKDELIEKHGEPISDTDVMSSAMYPKVCDDFIQFRREFGPVSLFDTRIFLTGPKVGEEFEVSLNSFLNRLNILLNNF
;
A
#
# COMPACT_ATOMS: atom_id res chain seq x y z
N MET A 1 12.09 1.55 28.72
CA MET A 1 13.39 0.89 28.89
C MET A 1 14.03 1.24 30.22
N ALA A 2 14.46 2.47 30.48
CA ALA A 2 15.18 2.82 31.71
C ALA A 2 14.41 2.40 32.99
N ALA A 3 13.09 2.58 33.04
CA ALA A 3 12.25 2.18 34.20
C ALA A 3 12.15 0.67 34.40
N LEU A 4 12.49 -0.14 33.42
CA LEU A 4 12.44 -1.61 33.48
C LEU A 4 13.82 -2.24 33.68
N SER A 5 14.88 -1.45 33.57
CA SER A 5 16.26 -1.93 33.71
C SER A 5 16.49 -2.54 35.09
N GLY A 6 17.08 -3.74 35.14
CA GLY A 6 17.32 -4.50 36.34
C GLY A 6 16.07 -5.17 36.94
N THR A 7 14.91 -5.10 36.28
CA THR A 7 13.69 -5.81 36.69
C THR A 7 13.53 -7.12 35.93
N PRO A 8 12.62 -8.04 36.36
CA PRO A 8 12.31 -9.24 35.55
C PRO A 8 11.74 -8.97 34.16
N LEU A 9 11.35 -7.73 33.87
CA LEU A 9 10.85 -7.28 32.56
C LEU A 9 11.93 -6.55 31.73
N ASP A 10 13.18 -6.55 32.21
CA ASP A 10 14.30 -5.96 31.48
C ASP A 10 14.59 -6.75 30.21
N THR A 11 14.49 -6.08 29.08
CA THR A 11 14.77 -6.66 27.75
C THR A 11 16.26 -6.80 27.44
N GLY A 12 17.13 -6.27 28.30
CA GLY A 12 18.60 -6.24 28.07
C GLY A 12 19.04 -5.30 26.95
N LEU A 13 18.15 -4.51 26.36
CA LEU A 13 18.48 -3.56 25.30
C LEU A 13 19.37 -2.42 25.84
N GLN A 14 20.48 -2.17 25.17
CA GLN A 14 21.43 -1.15 25.54
C GLN A 14 21.12 0.19 24.85
N LEU A 15 20.90 1.25 25.63
CA LEU A 15 20.60 2.60 25.12
C LEU A 15 21.66 3.13 24.12
N PRO A 16 22.96 2.95 24.35
CA PRO A 16 23.97 3.38 23.38
C PRO A 16 23.76 2.75 22.00
N HIS A 17 23.55 1.45 21.92
CA HIS A 17 23.31 0.76 20.64
C HIS A 17 22.06 1.26 19.93
N ILE A 18 20.98 1.57 20.69
CA ILE A 18 19.75 2.14 20.12
C ILE A 18 20.02 3.54 19.59
N SER A 19 20.83 4.33 20.29
CA SER A 19 21.25 5.66 19.84
C SER A 19 22.04 5.58 18.53
N ASP A 20 22.95 4.62 18.41
CA ASP A 20 23.72 4.39 17.19
C ASP A 20 22.81 4.03 16.01
N TYR A 21 21.86 3.13 16.23
CA TYR A 21 20.84 2.80 15.22
C TYR A 21 19.97 4.01 14.85
N SER A 22 19.58 4.82 15.83
CA SER A 22 18.80 6.05 15.58
C SER A 22 19.59 7.00 14.68
N ALA A 23 20.86 7.23 14.96
CA ALA A 23 21.74 8.07 14.15
C ALA A 23 21.93 7.51 12.72
N TYR A 24 22.06 6.19 12.59
CA TYR A 24 22.12 5.53 11.27
C TYR A 24 20.84 5.77 10.47
N TRP A 25 19.67 5.56 11.08
CA TRP A 25 18.41 5.75 10.39
C TRP A 25 18.08 7.20 10.07
N GLU A 26 18.54 8.13 10.90
CA GLU A 26 18.43 9.56 10.62
C GLU A 26 19.21 9.95 9.35
N GLN A 27 20.44 9.46 9.20
CA GLN A 27 21.23 9.67 7.99
C GLN A 27 20.61 8.98 6.78
N THR A 28 20.15 7.75 6.94
CA THR A 28 19.43 7.00 5.90
C THR A 28 18.19 7.75 5.43
N ARG A 29 17.43 8.34 6.35
CA ARG A 29 16.26 9.15 6.01
C ARG A 29 16.61 10.34 5.11
N THR A 30 17.77 10.96 5.30
CA THR A 30 18.21 12.04 4.42
C THR A 30 18.38 11.57 2.97
N LEU A 31 18.89 10.35 2.79
CA LEU A 31 19.02 9.74 1.46
C LEU A 31 17.66 9.47 0.80
N TYR A 32 16.67 9.05 1.58
CA TYR A 32 15.32 8.75 1.08
C TYR A 32 14.38 9.96 1.04
N ALA A 33 14.81 11.14 1.50
CA ALA A 33 13.98 12.34 1.58
C ALA A 33 13.26 12.71 0.26
N PRO A 34 13.87 12.57 -0.93
CA PRO A 34 13.19 12.85 -2.21
C PRO A 34 11.96 11.97 -2.48
N PHE A 35 11.86 10.82 -1.81
CA PHE A 35 10.78 9.85 -1.96
C PHE A 35 9.72 9.93 -0.85
N GLU A 36 9.88 10.85 0.11
CA GLU A 36 8.88 11.07 1.15
C GLU A 36 7.62 11.70 0.54
N CYS A 37 6.46 11.08 0.79
CA CYS A 37 5.19 11.50 0.23
C CYS A 37 4.81 12.93 0.61
N THR A 38 4.96 13.29 1.88
CA THR A 38 4.52 14.60 2.41
C THR A 38 5.28 15.00 3.66
N THR A 39 5.29 16.31 3.94
CA THR A 39 5.79 16.86 5.21
C THR A 39 4.94 16.39 6.41
N THR A 40 3.69 16.00 6.19
CA THR A 40 2.77 15.47 7.21
C THR A 40 3.32 14.22 7.90
N MET A 41 4.15 13.42 7.22
CA MET A 41 4.82 12.26 7.83
C MET A 41 5.81 12.63 8.94
N LYS A 42 6.21 13.89 9.01
CA LYS A 42 7.19 14.41 9.99
C LYS A 42 6.54 14.96 11.26
N SER A 43 5.22 15.09 11.29
CA SER A 43 4.49 15.67 12.41
C SER A 43 3.20 14.88 12.70
N GLY A 44 2.80 14.85 13.98
CA GLY A 44 1.48 14.37 14.37
C GLY A 44 0.39 15.39 14.07
N ASN A 45 -0.83 14.91 13.81
CA ASN A 45 -2.00 15.76 13.67
C ASN A 45 -3.14 15.20 14.54
N ALA A 46 -3.70 16.03 15.40
CA ALA A 46 -4.82 15.67 16.29
C ALA A 46 -6.11 15.33 15.52
N ASP A 47 -6.21 15.78 14.27
CA ASP A 47 -7.35 15.47 13.39
C ASP A 47 -7.58 13.96 13.20
N VAL A 48 -6.54 13.14 13.38
CA VAL A 48 -6.69 11.67 13.33
C VAL A 48 -7.66 11.15 14.38
N TYR A 49 -7.72 11.82 15.53
CA TYR A 49 -8.68 11.47 16.58
C TYR A 49 -10.08 12.02 16.30
N LEU A 50 -10.15 13.27 15.80
CA LEU A 50 -11.42 13.93 15.50
C LEU A 50 -12.16 13.23 14.35
N ASN A 51 -11.44 12.86 13.30
CA ASN A 51 -12.01 12.24 12.11
C ASN A 51 -11.85 10.70 12.11
N GLU A 52 -11.36 10.13 13.22
CA GLU A 52 -11.22 8.68 13.41
C GLU A 52 -10.35 7.98 12.34
N ILE A 53 -9.34 8.68 11.82
CA ILE A 53 -8.45 8.15 10.78
C ILE A 53 -7.22 7.52 11.44
N PRO A 54 -6.94 6.21 11.26
CA PRO A 54 -5.70 5.61 11.73
C PRO A 54 -4.47 6.32 11.16
N GLY A 55 -3.41 6.50 11.96
CA GLY A 55 -2.24 7.29 11.58
C GLY A 55 -1.62 6.89 10.25
N GLY A 56 -1.41 5.59 10.01
CA GLY A 56 -0.92 5.09 8.71
C GLY A 56 -1.88 5.33 7.55
N GLN A 57 -3.18 5.30 7.81
CA GLN A 57 -4.18 5.59 6.79
C GLN A 57 -4.26 7.09 6.48
N TYR A 58 -3.97 7.96 7.44
CA TYR A 58 -3.97 9.40 7.21
C TYR A 58 -3.02 9.79 6.08
N THR A 59 -1.78 9.32 6.12
CA THR A 59 -0.78 9.61 5.09
C THR A 59 -1.12 8.98 3.75
N ASN A 60 -1.62 7.74 3.75
CA ASN A 60 -2.07 7.07 2.52
C ASN A 60 -3.27 7.79 1.89
N LEU A 61 -4.25 8.19 2.69
CA LEU A 61 -5.43 8.92 2.24
C LEU A 61 -5.05 10.27 1.64
N GLN A 62 -4.09 10.98 2.26
CA GLN A 62 -3.58 12.24 1.75
C GLN A 62 -2.88 12.06 0.40
N PHE A 63 -2.00 11.06 0.30
CA PHE A 63 -1.31 10.75 -0.96
C PHE A 63 -2.30 10.39 -2.08
N GLN A 64 -3.29 9.55 -1.79
CA GLN A 64 -4.33 9.18 -2.76
C GLN A 64 -5.16 10.40 -3.19
N ALA A 65 -5.58 11.23 -2.24
CA ALA A 65 -6.32 12.45 -2.55
C ALA A 65 -5.53 13.39 -3.47
N TYR A 66 -4.23 13.57 -3.21
CA TYR A 66 -3.36 14.39 -4.04
C TYR A 66 -3.18 13.79 -5.44
N SER A 67 -3.03 12.49 -5.55
CA SER A 67 -2.94 11.78 -6.84
C SER A 67 -4.21 11.94 -7.69
N LEU A 68 -5.35 12.17 -7.06
CA LEU A 68 -6.63 12.42 -7.72
C LEU A 68 -6.93 13.92 -7.96
N GLY A 69 -6.00 14.83 -7.61
CA GLY A 69 -6.19 16.27 -7.71
C GLY A 69 -7.17 16.83 -6.68
N LEU A 70 -7.36 16.13 -5.55
CA LEU A 70 -8.29 16.51 -4.48
C LEU A 70 -7.59 17.16 -3.27
N GLU A 71 -6.37 17.66 -3.42
CA GLU A 71 -5.58 18.25 -2.33
C GLU A 71 -6.31 19.39 -1.62
N LYS A 72 -7.02 20.23 -2.37
CA LYS A 72 -7.81 21.35 -1.82
C LYS A 72 -9.07 20.90 -1.06
N GLN A 73 -9.48 19.64 -1.26
CA GLN A 73 -10.66 19.05 -0.65
C GLN A 73 -10.30 18.06 0.46
N PHE A 74 -9.02 17.96 0.83
CA PHE A 74 -8.57 16.96 1.79
C PHE A 74 -9.25 17.10 3.17
N GLU A 75 -9.56 18.34 3.61
CA GLU A 75 -10.34 18.58 4.84
C GLU A 75 -11.76 17.99 4.75
N GLN A 76 -12.38 18.04 3.58
CA GLN A 76 -13.69 17.44 3.34
C GLN A 76 -13.60 15.90 3.33
N ILE A 77 -12.53 15.35 2.75
CA ILE A 77 -12.28 13.90 2.73
C ILE A 77 -12.10 13.38 4.17
N LYS A 78 -11.38 14.09 5.02
CA LYS A 78 -11.23 13.71 6.43
C LYS A 78 -12.58 13.62 7.16
N LYS A 79 -13.45 14.59 6.96
CA LYS A 79 -14.80 14.57 7.55
C LYS A 79 -15.65 13.44 6.97
N ALA A 80 -15.63 13.27 5.65
CA ALA A 80 -16.36 12.21 4.97
C ALA A 80 -15.86 10.81 5.39
N TYR A 81 -14.63 10.68 5.88
CA TYR A 81 -14.08 9.39 6.33
C TYR A 81 -14.86 8.80 7.52
N ALA A 82 -15.21 9.61 8.51
CA ALA A 82 -16.02 9.17 9.63
C ALA A 82 -17.46 8.80 9.20
N GLU A 83 -18.04 9.60 8.28
CA GLU A 83 -19.36 9.30 7.73
C GLU A 83 -19.36 8.00 6.89
N ALA A 84 -18.34 7.84 6.04
CA ALA A 84 -18.15 6.62 5.27
C ALA A 84 -18.03 5.38 6.16
N ASN A 85 -17.32 5.47 7.29
CA ASN A 85 -17.22 4.36 8.23
C ASN A 85 -18.57 3.96 8.81
N LYS A 86 -19.42 4.92 9.16
CA LYS A 86 -20.78 4.67 9.64
C LYS A 86 -21.65 4.00 8.57
N LEU A 87 -21.59 4.49 7.33
CA LEU A 87 -22.28 3.87 6.18
C LEU A 87 -21.84 2.43 5.92
N MET A 88 -20.68 2.03 6.38
CA MET A 88 -20.15 0.68 6.23
C MET A 88 -20.36 -0.21 7.46
N GLY A 89 -21.07 0.25 8.49
CA GLY A 89 -21.37 -0.49 9.70
C GLY A 89 -20.33 -0.36 10.80
N ASP A 90 -19.67 0.77 10.90
CA ASP A 90 -18.63 1.07 11.91
C ASP A 90 -17.53 0.00 11.98
N ILE A 91 -16.95 -0.30 10.83
CA ILE A 91 -15.91 -1.33 10.73
C ILE A 91 -14.65 -0.92 11.48
N ILE A 92 -13.91 -1.92 11.98
CA ILE A 92 -12.58 -1.71 12.56
C ILE A 92 -11.64 -1.28 11.43
N LYS A 93 -11.06 -0.08 11.58
CA LYS A 93 -10.21 0.55 10.58
C LYS A 93 -8.77 0.06 10.71
N VAL A 94 -8.49 -1.08 10.11
CA VAL A 94 -7.17 -1.69 9.97
C VAL A 94 -7.00 -2.12 8.50
N THR A 95 -5.79 -2.25 8.02
CA THR A 95 -5.55 -2.72 6.64
C THR A 95 -6.15 -4.13 6.45
N PRO A 96 -6.99 -4.38 5.43
CA PRO A 96 -7.36 -3.51 4.30
C PRO A 96 -8.62 -2.65 4.49
N SER A 97 -9.39 -2.81 5.56
CA SER A 97 -10.68 -2.15 5.76
C SER A 97 -10.58 -0.62 5.81
N SER A 98 -9.50 -0.09 6.41
CA SER A 98 -9.24 1.35 6.43
C SER A 98 -9.11 1.97 5.03
N LYS A 99 -8.57 1.20 4.06
CA LYS A 99 -8.52 1.64 2.66
C LYS A 99 -9.91 1.74 2.06
N VAL A 100 -10.77 0.76 2.31
CA VAL A 100 -12.15 0.74 1.79
C VAL A 100 -12.95 1.96 2.28
N VAL A 101 -12.82 2.30 3.57
CA VAL A 101 -13.42 3.52 4.13
C VAL A 101 -12.88 4.77 3.43
N GLY A 102 -11.57 4.82 3.17
CA GLY A 102 -10.94 5.93 2.45
C GLY A 102 -11.43 6.05 1.01
N ASP A 103 -11.56 4.95 0.31
CA ASP A 103 -12.06 4.92 -1.06
C ASP A 103 -13.52 5.44 -1.13
N LEU A 104 -14.38 5.04 -0.18
CA LEU A 104 -15.74 5.56 -0.09
C LEU A 104 -15.76 7.06 0.24
N ALA A 105 -14.94 7.51 1.19
CA ALA A 105 -14.86 8.93 1.55
C ALA A 105 -14.43 9.81 0.36
N GLN A 106 -13.43 9.37 -0.39
CA GLN A 106 -12.97 10.08 -1.59
C GLN A 106 -14.06 10.08 -2.68
N PHE A 107 -14.73 8.95 -2.88
CA PHE A 107 -15.84 8.84 -3.81
C PHE A 107 -16.97 9.81 -3.47
N MET A 108 -17.36 9.91 -2.18
CA MET A 108 -18.38 10.85 -1.71
C MET A 108 -17.98 12.29 -2.02
N VAL A 109 -16.77 12.70 -1.70
CA VAL A 109 -16.29 14.08 -1.92
C VAL A 109 -16.18 14.40 -3.41
N GLN A 110 -15.64 13.47 -4.21
CA GLN A 110 -15.48 13.65 -5.66
C GLN A 110 -16.82 13.83 -6.36
N ASN A 111 -17.86 13.11 -5.92
CA ASN A 111 -19.21 13.17 -6.49
C ASN A 111 -20.13 14.13 -5.74
N LYS A 112 -19.63 14.87 -4.74
CA LYS A 112 -20.39 15.83 -3.92
C LYS A 112 -21.61 15.19 -3.25
N LEU A 113 -21.43 13.99 -2.71
CA LEU A 113 -22.46 13.21 -2.03
C LEU A 113 -22.35 13.37 -0.52
N SER A 114 -23.47 13.61 0.14
CA SER A 114 -23.64 13.43 1.59
C SER A 114 -23.85 11.94 1.91
N ALA A 115 -23.80 11.58 3.18
CA ALA A 115 -24.16 10.23 3.63
C ALA A 115 -25.60 9.87 3.23
N GLN A 116 -26.53 10.82 3.35
CA GLN A 116 -27.94 10.62 2.95
C GLN A 116 -28.06 10.41 1.44
N ASP A 117 -27.31 11.14 0.61
CA ASP A 117 -27.32 10.92 -0.85
C ASP A 117 -26.83 9.52 -1.20
N VAL A 118 -25.84 8.99 -0.47
CA VAL A 118 -25.36 7.62 -0.67
C VAL A 118 -26.46 6.61 -0.35
N GLU A 119 -27.16 6.75 0.76
CA GLU A 119 -28.27 5.85 1.13
C GLU A 119 -29.42 5.89 0.14
N ASP A 120 -29.80 7.10 -0.27
CA ASP A 120 -30.98 7.31 -1.15
C ASP A 120 -30.68 6.85 -2.59
N LYS A 121 -29.49 7.16 -3.11
CA LYS A 121 -29.11 6.99 -4.53
C LYS A 121 -28.23 5.77 -4.81
N ALA A 122 -27.99 4.91 -3.81
CA ALA A 122 -27.03 3.81 -3.93
C ALA A 122 -27.23 2.91 -5.16
N GLU A 123 -28.47 2.70 -5.57
CA GLU A 123 -28.80 1.90 -6.77
C GLU A 123 -28.29 2.51 -8.07
N ASP A 124 -28.19 3.84 -8.13
CA ASP A 124 -27.76 4.58 -9.33
C ASP A 124 -26.26 4.89 -9.32
N LEU A 125 -25.60 4.76 -8.17
CA LEU A 125 -24.18 5.11 -8.01
C LEU A 125 -23.26 3.95 -8.44
N SER A 126 -22.14 4.27 -9.09
CA SER A 126 -21.08 3.33 -9.42
C SER A 126 -19.98 3.40 -8.35
N PHE A 127 -20.10 2.57 -7.34
CA PHE A 127 -19.15 2.54 -6.23
C PHE A 127 -17.77 2.00 -6.64
N PRO A 128 -16.69 2.40 -5.94
CA PRO A 128 -15.40 1.77 -6.08
C PRO A 128 -15.46 0.25 -5.86
N SER A 129 -14.70 -0.53 -6.62
CA SER A 129 -14.69 -2.00 -6.52
C SER A 129 -14.40 -2.49 -5.10
N SER A 130 -13.50 -1.83 -4.38
CA SER A 130 -13.17 -2.15 -2.99
C SER A 130 -14.37 -2.05 -2.04
N VAL A 131 -15.27 -1.09 -2.28
CA VAL A 131 -16.51 -0.92 -1.51
C VAL A 131 -17.51 -2.05 -1.83
N VAL A 132 -17.65 -2.38 -3.11
CA VAL A 132 -18.55 -3.48 -3.56
C VAL A 132 -18.04 -4.81 -3.02
N GLU A 133 -16.75 -5.09 -3.13
CA GLU A 133 -16.10 -6.32 -2.62
C GLU A 133 -16.24 -6.43 -1.09
N PHE A 134 -16.08 -5.32 -0.37
CA PHE A 134 -16.35 -5.32 1.07
C PHE A 134 -17.82 -5.68 1.37
N MET A 135 -18.76 -5.06 0.69
CA MET A 135 -20.20 -5.34 0.88
C MET A 135 -20.56 -6.78 0.47
N GLN A 136 -19.80 -7.40 -0.43
CA GLN A 136 -19.93 -8.83 -0.73
C GLN A 136 -19.40 -9.73 0.41
N GLY A 137 -18.51 -9.21 1.28
CA GLY A 137 -17.90 -9.96 2.39
C GLY A 137 -16.49 -10.48 2.13
N PHE A 138 -15.77 -9.98 1.11
CA PHE A 138 -14.40 -10.46 0.77
C PHE A 138 -13.37 -10.23 1.88
N ILE A 139 -13.56 -9.26 2.75
CA ILE A 139 -12.63 -8.94 3.84
C ILE A 139 -13.27 -9.07 5.23
N GLY A 140 -14.35 -9.83 5.33
CA GLY A 140 -15.11 -10.03 6.55
C GLY A 140 -16.34 -9.14 6.63
N GLU A 141 -16.97 -9.11 7.80
CA GLU A 141 -18.19 -8.35 8.06
C GLU A 141 -18.07 -7.46 9.29
N PRO A 142 -18.81 -6.34 9.36
CA PRO A 142 -18.86 -5.52 10.57
C PRO A 142 -19.44 -6.31 11.75
N HIS A 143 -19.04 -5.94 12.97
CA HIS A 143 -19.50 -6.61 14.19
C HIS A 143 -21.04 -6.66 14.31
N GLY A 144 -21.72 -5.59 13.88
CA GLY A 144 -23.18 -5.51 13.86
C GLY A 144 -23.83 -6.06 12.59
N GLY A 145 -23.07 -6.68 11.71
CA GLY A 145 -23.51 -7.05 10.37
C GLY A 145 -23.45 -5.88 9.37
N PHE A 146 -23.72 -6.17 8.12
CA PHE A 146 -23.77 -5.13 7.09
C PHE A 146 -25.04 -4.28 7.19
N PRO A 147 -24.95 -2.96 6.99
CA PRO A 147 -26.13 -2.08 7.04
C PRO A 147 -27.07 -2.34 5.86
N GLU A 148 -28.29 -2.71 6.19
CA GLU A 148 -29.37 -2.85 5.19
C GLU A 148 -30.35 -1.64 5.27
N PRO A 149 -30.95 -1.19 4.16
CA PRO A 149 -30.89 -1.77 2.81
C PRO A 149 -29.70 -1.33 1.96
N LEU A 150 -28.77 -0.55 2.51
CA LEU A 150 -27.66 0.02 1.77
C LEU A 150 -26.79 -1.06 1.08
N ARG A 151 -26.47 -2.15 1.80
CA ARG A 151 -25.74 -3.28 1.23
C ARG A 151 -26.39 -3.82 -0.04
N SER A 152 -27.68 -4.12 0.03
CA SER A 152 -28.44 -4.68 -1.10
C SER A 152 -28.43 -3.74 -2.29
N LYS A 153 -28.57 -2.43 -2.06
CA LYS A 153 -28.51 -1.39 -3.11
C LYS A 153 -27.13 -1.31 -3.76
N ILE A 154 -26.05 -1.36 -2.97
CA ILE A 154 -24.68 -1.32 -3.48
C ILE A 154 -24.36 -2.58 -4.31
N LEU A 155 -24.80 -3.74 -3.85
CA LEU A 155 -24.55 -5.01 -4.52
C LEU A 155 -25.31 -5.19 -5.83
N LYS A 156 -26.46 -4.52 -6.02
CA LYS A 156 -27.24 -4.58 -7.26
C LYS A 156 -27.47 -6.02 -7.79
N GLY A 157 -27.75 -6.93 -6.86
CA GLY A 157 -27.97 -8.33 -7.17
C GLY A 157 -26.72 -9.22 -7.21
N LEU A 158 -25.55 -8.68 -6.98
CA LEU A 158 -24.35 -9.50 -6.77
C LEU A 158 -24.49 -10.36 -5.52
N ALA A 159 -24.17 -11.64 -5.63
CA ALA A 159 -24.31 -12.58 -4.54
C ALA A 159 -23.29 -12.29 -3.42
N PRO A 160 -23.71 -12.19 -2.15
CA PRO A 160 -22.80 -12.11 -1.03
C PRO A 160 -22.01 -13.43 -0.86
N ILE A 161 -20.78 -13.31 -0.42
CA ILE A 161 -19.97 -14.47 -0.02
C ILE A 161 -20.49 -14.98 1.31
N ARG A 162 -20.65 -16.31 1.41
CA ARG A 162 -21.01 -16.98 2.66
C ARG A 162 -19.75 -17.60 3.29
N GLY A 163 -19.46 -17.28 4.54
CA GLY A 163 -18.29 -17.76 5.25
C GLY A 163 -17.01 -17.02 4.85
N ARG A 164 -15.87 -17.68 5.00
CA ARG A 164 -14.57 -17.08 4.70
C ARG A 164 -14.27 -17.16 3.21
N PRO A 165 -13.90 -16.07 2.54
CA PRO A 165 -13.59 -16.10 1.10
C PRO A 165 -12.56 -17.15 0.71
N GLY A 166 -11.51 -17.31 1.52
CA GLY A 166 -10.45 -18.31 1.29
C GLY A 166 -10.91 -19.76 1.28
N GLN A 167 -12.12 -20.07 1.79
CA GLN A 167 -12.69 -21.42 1.70
C GLN A 167 -13.21 -21.75 0.29
N HIS A 168 -13.47 -20.74 -0.51
CA HIS A 168 -14.07 -20.87 -1.85
C HIS A 168 -13.06 -20.64 -2.98
N LEU A 169 -11.87 -20.15 -2.65
CA LEU A 169 -10.82 -19.93 -3.64
C LEU A 169 -10.13 -21.26 -3.97
N PRO A 170 -9.91 -21.57 -5.25
CA PRO A 170 -9.11 -22.71 -5.63
C PRO A 170 -7.65 -22.53 -5.16
N PRO A 171 -6.95 -23.62 -4.82
CA PRO A 171 -5.53 -23.55 -4.49
C PRO A 171 -4.74 -23.02 -5.69
N MET A 172 -3.77 -22.15 -5.43
CA MET A 172 -2.87 -21.62 -6.46
C MET A 172 -1.99 -22.75 -7.02
N ASN A 173 -1.95 -22.87 -8.33
CA ASN A 173 -1.01 -23.75 -9.02
C ASN A 173 0.25 -22.98 -9.44
N PHE A 174 1.30 -23.04 -8.60
CA PHE A 174 2.54 -22.30 -8.85
C PHE A 174 3.31 -22.78 -10.07
N ILE A 175 3.18 -24.07 -10.44
CA ILE A 175 3.83 -24.61 -11.64
C ILE A 175 3.19 -23.98 -12.89
N GLN A 176 1.87 -24.05 -12.98
CA GLN A 176 1.13 -23.43 -14.07
C GLN A 176 1.39 -21.92 -14.15
N LEU A 177 1.37 -21.20 -13.02
CA LEU A 177 1.67 -19.78 -12.97
C LEU A 177 3.08 -19.48 -13.51
N LYS A 178 4.07 -20.33 -13.18
CA LYS A 178 5.43 -20.18 -13.69
C LYS A 178 5.48 -20.31 -15.22
N ASP A 179 4.81 -21.32 -15.75
CA ASP A 179 4.74 -21.56 -17.20
C ASP A 179 4.05 -20.38 -17.92
N GLU A 180 2.94 -19.88 -17.38
CA GLU A 180 2.24 -18.70 -17.90
C GLU A 180 3.13 -17.44 -17.91
N LEU A 181 3.92 -17.24 -16.85
CA LEU A 181 4.85 -16.11 -16.77
C LEU A 181 6.00 -16.24 -17.77
N ILE A 182 6.55 -17.45 -17.96
CA ILE A 182 7.58 -17.72 -18.96
C ILE A 182 7.04 -17.45 -20.37
N GLU A 183 5.83 -17.92 -20.66
CA GLU A 183 5.17 -17.66 -21.95
C GLU A 183 4.94 -16.17 -22.17
N LYS A 184 4.44 -15.48 -21.15
CA LYS A 184 4.11 -14.04 -21.22
C LYS A 184 5.34 -13.15 -21.39
N HIS A 185 6.41 -13.41 -20.65
CA HIS A 185 7.57 -12.54 -20.60
C HIS A 185 8.74 -13.02 -21.49
N GLY A 186 8.76 -14.28 -21.90
CA GLY A 186 9.79 -14.84 -22.77
C GLY A 186 11.20 -14.86 -22.18
N GLU A 187 11.29 -14.91 -20.83
CA GLU A 187 12.56 -14.98 -20.09
C GLU A 187 12.47 -15.96 -18.93
N PRO A 188 13.61 -16.41 -18.39
CA PRO A 188 13.59 -17.26 -17.19
C PRO A 188 12.93 -16.56 -16.01
N ILE A 189 11.98 -17.25 -15.38
CA ILE A 189 11.22 -16.78 -14.21
C ILE A 189 11.71 -17.53 -12.97
N SER A 190 12.14 -16.77 -11.97
CA SER A 190 12.55 -17.34 -10.67
C SER A 190 11.33 -17.68 -9.81
N ASP A 191 11.52 -18.52 -8.79
CA ASP A 191 10.45 -18.81 -7.82
C ASP A 191 10.03 -17.57 -7.04
N THR A 192 10.94 -16.60 -6.84
CA THR A 192 10.60 -15.29 -6.26
C THR A 192 9.68 -14.48 -7.18
N ASP A 193 9.90 -14.50 -8.49
CA ASP A 193 9.00 -13.84 -9.45
C ASP A 193 7.62 -14.49 -9.45
N VAL A 194 7.55 -15.84 -9.37
CA VAL A 194 6.27 -16.56 -9.26
C VAL A 194 5.52 -16.14 -8.00
N MET A 195 6.18 -16.11 -6.84
CA MET A 195 5.57 -15.65 -5.58
C MET A 195 5.13 -14.19 -5.66
N SER A 196 5.94 -13.32 -6.25
CA SER A 196 5.63 -11.91 -6.44
C SER A 196 4.41 -11.72 -7.34
N SER A 197 4.33 -12.48 -8.43
CA SER A 197 3.18 -12.46 -9.34
C SER A 197 1.91 -13.00 -8.68
N ALA A 198 2.01 -14.07 -7.89
CA ALA A 198 0.87 -14.60 -7.15
C ALA A 198 0.27 -13.58 -6.16
N MET A 199 1.11 -12.72 -5.58
CA MET A 199 0.69 -11.72 -4.59
C MET A 199 0.32 -10.38 -5.24
N TYR A 200 1.05 -9.95 -6.27
CA TYR A 200 0.96 -8.64 -6.89
C TYR A 200 1.17 -8.72 -8.40
N PRO A 201 0.23 -9.32 -9.16
CA PRO A 201 0.45 -9.69 -10.57
C PRO A 201 0.85 -8.48 -11.44
N LYS A 202 0.13 -7.37 -11.33
CA LYS A 202 0.42 -6.17 -12.14
C LYS A 202 1.79 -5.57 -11.80
N VAL A 203 2.08 -5.42 -10.51
CA VAL A 203 3.36 -4.83 -10.06
C VAL A 203 4.54 -5.73 -10.45
N CYS A 204 4.35 -7.06 -10.40
CA CYS A 204 5.36 -8.00 -10.85
C CYS A 204 5.61 -7.91 -12.36
N ASP A 205 4.57 -7.78 -13.16
CA ASP A 205 4.68 -7.56 -14.61
C ASP A 205 5.47 -6.28 -14.93
N ASP A 206 5.12 -5.18 -14.28
CA ASP A 206 5.80 -3.90 -14.44
C ASP A 206 7.29 -4.00 -14.03
N PHE A 207 7.58 -4.74 -12.95
CA PHE A 207 8.95 -4.97 -12.48
C PHE A 207 9.76 -5.85 -13.44
N ILE A 208 9.18 -6.92 -13.98
CA ILE A 208 9.86 -7.78 -14.96
C ILE A 208 10.19 -6.98 -16.21
N GLN A 209 9.26 -6.14 -16.68
CA GLN A 209 9.50 -5.26 -17.83
C GLN A 209 10.61 -4.25 -17.53
N PHE A 210 10.59 -3.63 -16.36
CA PHE A 210 11.64 -2.71 -15.92
C PHE A 210 13.02 -3.40 -15.83
N ARG A 211 13.07 -4.60 -15.24
CA ARG A 211 14.29 -5.40 -15.17
C ARG A 211 14.84 -5.76 -16.57
N ARG A 212 13.97 -6.02 -17.52
CA ARG A 212 14.38 -6.28 -18.93
C ARG A 212 14.96 -5.05 -19.58
N GLU A 213 14.40 -3.88 -19.33
CA GLU A 213 14.85 -2.62 -19.92
C GLU A 213 16.16 -2.11 -19.30
N PHE A 214 16.25 -2.12 -17.98
CA PHE A 214 17.35 -1.49 -17.24
C PHE A 214 18.35 -2.49 -16.64
N GLY A 215 18.09 -3.79 -16.73
CA GLY A 215 18.92 -4.82 -16.11
C GLY A 215 18.73 -4.97 -14.62
N PRO A 216 19.65 -5.67 -13.92
CA PRO A 216 19.50 -6.04 -12.50
C PRO A 216 19.87 -4.88 -11.57
N VAL A 217 19.07 -3.83 -11.56
CA VAL A 217 19.29 -2.61 -10.74
C VAL A 217 19.33 -2.87 -9.23
N SER A 218 18.82 -4.01 -8.76
CA SER A 218 18.89 -4.43 -7.35
C SER A 218 20.32 -4.65 -6.84
N LEU A 219 21.29 -4.73 -7.74
CA LEU A 219 22.71 -4.86 -7.43
C LEU A 219 23.42 -3.51 -7.29
N PHE A 220 22.73 -2.41 -7.61
CA PHE A 220 23.30 -1.09 -7.46
C PHE A 220 23.40 -0.70 -5.98
N ASP A 221 24.44 0.05 -5.64
CA ASP A 221 24.47 0.77 -4.37
C ASP A 221 23.22 1.66 -4.25
N THR A 222 22.65 1.72 -3.05
CA THR A 222 21.41 2.46 -2.80
C THR A 222 21.51 3.92 -3.24
N ARG A 223 22.66 4.57 -2.98
CA ARG A 223 22.88 5.95 -3.43
C ARG A 223 22.87 6.05 -4.95
N ILE A 224 23.56 5.17 -5.65
CA ILE A 224 23.61 5.15 -7.13
C ILE A 224 22.20 4.95 -7.69
N PHE A 225 21.43 4.02 -7.13
CA PHE A 225 20.05 3.76 -7.55
C PHE A 225 19.13 4.98 -7.36
N LEU A 226 19.24 5.67 -6.21
CA LEU A 226 18.32 6.76 -5.87
C LEU A 226 18.71 8.11 -6.48
N THR A 227 20.00 8.41 -6.60
CA THR A 227 20.48 9.74 -7.02
C THR A 227 21.27 9.72 -8.33
N GLY A 228 21.52 8.53 -8.89
CA GLY A 228 22.41 8.35 -10.02
C GLY A 228 23.90 8.53 -9.67
N PRO A 229 24.80 8.20 -10.58
CA PRO A 229 26.22 8.49 -10.45
C PRO A 229 26.49 9.99 -10.64
N LYS A 230 27.54 10.48 -10.01
CA LYS A 230 28.06 11.83 -10.30
C LYS A 230 28.80 11.83 -11.64
N VAL A 231 28.89 12.98 -12.28
CA VAL A 231 29.65 13.13 -13.51
C VAL A 231 31.12 12.68 -13.31
N GLY A 232 31.58 11.73 -14.11
CA GLY A 232 32.92 11.14 -14.00
C GLY A 232 33.09 10.12 -12.87
N GLU A 233 32.02 9.73 -12.18
CA GLU A 233 32.05 8.66 -11.18
C GLU A 233 31.95 7.29 -11.87
N GLU A 234 32.91 6.41 -11.57
CA GLU A 234 32.88 5.01 -11.98
C GLU A 234 32.34 4.15 -10.84
N PHE A 235 31.52 3.17 -11.15
CA PHE A 235 31.06 2.18 -10.19
C PHE A 235 31.01 0.79 -10.81
N GLU A 236 31.30 -0.21 -9.99
CA GLU A 236 31.32 -1.61 -10.40
C GLU A 236 30.08 -2.32 -9.87
N VAL A 237 29.36 -3.01 -10.75
CA VAL A 237 28.24 -3.89 -10.37
C VAL A 237 28.70 -5.33 -10.48
N SER A 238 28.85 -6.01 -9.34
CA SER A 238 29.15 -7.44 -9.31
C SER A 238 27.89 -8.28 -9.43
N LEU A 239 27.74 -8.99 -10.50
CA LEU A 239 26.73 -10.03 -10.67
C LEU A 239 27.19 -11.29 -9.92
N ASN A 240 26.72 -11.52 -8.71
CA ASN A 240 27.03 -12.73 -7.96
C ASN A 240 26.64 -13.98 -8.76
N SER A 241 27.63 -14.80 -9.03
CA SER A 241 27.60 -16.19 -9.52
C SER A 241 27.72 -16.49 -11.00
N PHE A 242 27.63 -15.55 -11.92
CA PHE A 242 28.00 -15.85 -13.32
C PHE A 242 28.75 -14.69 -13.98
N LEU A 243 30.09 -14.71 -13.87
CA LEU A 243 31.11 -14.31 -14.84
C LEU A 243 30.78 -13.18 -15.85
N ASN A 244 30.34 -12.01 -15.41
CA ASN A 244 30.53 -10.82 -16.24
C ASN A 244 30.58 -9.58 -15.34
N ARG A 245 31.76 -9.03 -15.19
CA ARG A 245 31.92 -7.66 -14.71
C ARG A 245 31.40 -6.74 -15.79
N LEU A 246 30.29 -6.07 -15.53
CA LEU A 246 29.79 -5.01 -16.39
C LEU A 246 30.41 -3.71 -15.88
N ASN A 247 31.47 -3.24 -16.57
CA ASN A 247 31.97 -1.88 -16.38
C ASN A 247 31.04 -0.94 -17.13
N ILE A 248 30.20 -0.23 -16.44
CA ILE A 248 29.36 0.80 -17.04
C ILE A 248 30.13 2.12 -16.96
N LEU A 249 30.77 2.48 -18.06
CA LEU A 249 31.33 3.82 -18.27
C LEU A 249 30.19 4.75 -18.68
N LEU A 250 29.67 5.52 -17.74
CA LEU A 250 28.73 6.61 -18.06
C LEU A 250 29.56 7.85 -18.45
N ASN A 251 29.99 7.86 -19.72
CA ASN A 251 30.45 9.09 -20.37
C ASN A 251 29.23 9.83 -20.90
N ASN A 252 28.95 11.00 -20.35
CA ASN A 252 27.93 11.97 -20.74
C ASN A 252 26.57 11.84 -20.03
N PHE A 253 26.51 12.48 -18.90
CA PHE A 253 25.32 13.26 -18.51
C PHE A 253 25.76 14.64 -18.07
#